data_8665a7ea480e4241e3618382d5bda16d
#
_entry.id   8665a7ea480e4241e3618382d5bda16d
#
_cell.length_a   1.000
_cell.length_b   1.000
_cell.length_c   1.000
_cell.angle_alpha   90.00
_cell.angle_beta   90.00
_cell.angle_gamma   90.00
#
_symmetry.space_group_name_H-M   'P 1'
#
loop_
_entity.id
_entity.type
_entity.pdbx_description
1 polymer ?
#
loop_
_entity_poly.entity_id
_entity_poly.type
_entity_poly.pdbx_seq_one_letter_code
_entity_poly.pdbx_strand_id
1 'polypeptide(L)'
;MRTHAEAIAATGRFSLVSASSQALESGHLPLTPYAVVDLLLGLERNDGHSLISYKSFRPALQEQLRRYVNNRGRLLTSGAYIGTDMMEPAERQFLADVLKVYCPTTYREPSGAVTGLGTSFSFHHQLNEQHYAATRTDVLMPSVQEAFPAMVYANGTSAAVAYGGQDYRAFTMGFPFECITDKRMRASIMNGILNYLIPN
;
A
#
# COMPACT_ATOMS: atom_id res chain seq x y z
N MET A 1 11.93 -2.36 -2.96
CA MET A 1 12.43 -1.00 -3.27
C MET A 1 12.78 -0.79 -4.73
N ARG A 2 13.70 -1.55 -5.34
CA ARG A 2 14.09 -1.37 -6.76
C ARG A 2 12.89 -1.34 -7.73
N THR A 3 11.93 -2.23 -7.58
CA THR A 3 10.74 -2.34 -8.43
C THR A 3 9.89 -1.07 -8.43
N HIS A 4 9.63 -0.48 -7.25
CA HIS A 4 8.92 0.79 -7.11
C HIS A 4 9.72 1.94 -7.75
N ALA A 5 11.01 2.02 -7.45
CA ALA A 5 11.88 3.06 -8.01
C ALA A 5 11.91 3.03 -9.55
N GLU A 6 12.02 1.85 -10.16
CA GLU A 6 11.97 1.68 -11.62
C GLU A 6 10.60 2.11 -12.19
N ALA A 7 9.50 1.77 -11.51
CA ALA A 7 8.16 2.13 -11.96
C ALA A 7 7.90 3.64 -11.83
N ILE A 8 8.35 4.28 -10.75
CA ILE A 8 8.27 5.74 -10.55
C ILE A 8 9.13 6.46 -11.60
N ALA A 9 10.38 6.03 -11.80
CA ALA A 9 11.29 6.60 -12.80
C ALA A 9 10.72 6.52 -14.22
N ALA A 10 10.03 5.43 -14.55
CA ALA A 10 9.39 5.26 -15.86
C ALA A 10 8.28 6.28 -16.15
N THR A 11 7.74 6.95 -15.14
CA THR A 11 6.77 8.05 -15.34
C THR A 11 7.42 9.33 -15.89
N GLY A 12 8.75 9.50 -15.72
CA GLY A 12 9.50 10.68 -16.14
C GLY A 12 9.17 11.98 -15.39
N ARG A 13 8.37 11.92 -14.30
CA ARG A 13 7.79 13.10 -13.65
C ARG A 13 8.30 13.35 -12.22
N PHE A 14 8.87 12.34 -11.59
CA PHE A 14 9.19 12.39 -10.15
C PHE A 14 10.64 12.00 -9.87
N SER A 15 11.26 12.71 -8.94
CA SER A 15 12.49 12.28 -8.27
C SER A 15 12.13 11.44 -7.04
N LEU A 16 13.00 10.50 -6.70
CA LEU A 16 12.79 9.55 -5.60
C LEU A 16 13.85 9.74 -4.53
N VAL A 17 13.42 9.80 -3.28
CA VAL A 17 14.25 9.61 -2.09
C VAL A 17 13.79 8.34 -1.38
N SER A 18 14.73 7.53 -0.94
CA SER A 18 14.44 6.27 -0.23
C SER A 18 14.97 6.33 1.21
N ALA A 19 14.16 5.85 2.14
CA ALA A 19 14.51 5.77 3.54
C ALA A 19 13.99 4.47 4.17
N SER A 20 14.58 4.04 5.29
CA SER A 20 14.02 2.96 6.09
C SER A 20 12.86 3.47 6.97
N SER A 21 11.97 2.55 7.38
CA SER A 21 10.93 2.85 8.37
C SER A 21 11.52 3.39 9.67
N GLN A 22 12.67 2.88 10.08
CA GLN A 22 13.38 3.35 11.28
C GLN A 22 13.78 4.83 11.20
N ALA A 23 14.20 5.33 10.02
CA ALA A 23 14.53 6.74 9.84
C ALA A 23 13.29 7.64 9.96
N LEU A 24 12.13 7.16 9.51
CA LEU A 24 10.84 7.83 9.70
C LEU A 24 10.42 7.81 11.18
N GLU A 25 10.44 6.64 11.80
CA GLU A 25 10.01 6.44 13.19
C GLU A 25 10.83 7.25 14.18
N SER A 26 12.15 7.43 13.94
CA SER A 26 13.01 8.27 14.75
C SER A 26 12.79 9.79 14.58
N GLY A 27 11.96 10.19 13.60
CA GLY A 27 11.71 11.60 13.29
C GLY A 27 12.86 12.33 12.59
N HIS A 28 13.93 11.62 12.21
CA HIS A 28 15.07 12.22 11.49
C HIS A 28 14.73 12.62 10.05
N LEU A 29 13.68 12.01 9.47
CA LEU A 29 13.22 12.33 8.12
C LEU A 29 11.80 12.90 8.19
N PRO A 30 11.61 14.22 8.06
CA PRO A 30 10.29 14.82 7.97
C PRO A 30 9.64 14.44 6.63
N LEU A 31 8.36 14.05 6.65
CA LEU A 31 7.60 13.67 5.45
C LEU A 31 7.01 14.86 4.69
N THR A 32 6.83 15.99 5.34
CA THR A 32 6.16 17.17 4.79
C THR A 32 6.74 17.74 3.48
N PRO A 33 8.05 17.62 3.18
CA PRO A 33 8.59 18.10 1.90
C PRO A 33 8.22 17.22 0.69
N TYR A 34 7.74 15.99 0.93
CA TYR A 34 7.49 15.04 -0.15
C TYR A 34 6.05 15.11 -0.64
N ALA A 35 5.88 15.17 -1.96
CA ALA A 35 4.57 15.26 -2.59
C ALA A 35 3.76 13.97 -2.41
N VAL A 36 4.41 12.81 -2.38
CA VAL A 36 3.84 11.49 -2.11
C VAL A 36 4.80 10.69 -1.24
N VAL A 37 4.28 9.95 -0.29
CA VAL A 37 4.99 8.89 0.43
C VAL A 37 4.51 7.55 -0.08
N ASP A 38 5.43 6.71 -0.54
CA ASP A 38 5.18 5.34 -0.99
C ASP A 38 5.71 4.36 0.07
N LEU A 39 4.79 3.72 0.79
CA LEU A 39 5.08 2.75 1.84
C LEU A 39 5.09 1.33 1.30
N LEU A 40 6.27 0.73 1.30
CA LEU A 40 6.50 -0.64 0.88
C LEU A 40 6.47 -1.55 2.11
N LEU A 41 5.32 -2.14 2.40
CA LEU A 41 5.16 -3.07 3.53
C LEU A 41 5.41 -4.53 3.12
N GLY A 42 5.28 -4.85 1.84
CA GLY A 42 5.58 -6.17 1.31
C GLY A 42 4.82 -7.29 2.01
N LEU A 43 5.57 -8.23 2.61
CA LEU A 43 5.05 -9.33 3.42
C LEU A 43 5.28 -9.11 4.91
N GLU A 44 5.55 -7.89 5.34
CA GLU A 44 5.80 -7.57 6.76
C GLU A 44 4.54 -7.84 7.59
N ARG A 45 4.73 -8.58 8.66
CA ARG A 45 3.70 -8.89 9.66
C ARG A 45 4.34 -9.41 10.95
N ASN A 46 3.56 -9.40 12.04
CA ASN A 46 3.89 -10.16 13.23
C ASN A 46 3.52 -11.64 12.99
N ASP A 47 4.50 -12.50 12.88
CA ASP A 47 4.30 -13.96 12.73
C ASP A 47 4.28 -14.73 14.06
N GLY A 48 4.54 -14.04 15.17
CA GLY A 48 4.56 -14.61 16.51
C GLY A 48 5.81 -15.45 16.85
N HIS A 49 6.74 -15.58 15.92
CA HIS A 49 7.95 -16.40 16.09
C HIS A 49 9.22 -15.59 16.34
N SER A 50 9.17 -14.26 16.19
CA SER A 50 10.29 -13.38 16.43
C SER A 50 10.30 -12.86 17.88
N LEU A 51 11.51 -12.72 18.47
CA LEU A 51 11.71 -12.02 19.74
C LEU A 51 11.39 -10.53 19.65
N ILE A 52 11.37 -9.98 18.42
CA ILE A 52 10.99 -8.60 18.14
C ILE A 52 9.62 -8.63 17.48
N SER A 53 8.66 -7.90 18.04
CA SER A 53 7.34 -7.75 17.43
C SER A 53 7.46 -6.91 16.16
N TYR A 54 7.35 -7.57 15.02
CA TYR A 54 7.21 -6.89 13.74
C TYR A 54 5.73 -6.53 13.52
N LYS A 55 5.48 -5.28 13.17
CA LYS A 55 4.14 -4.79 12.81
C LYS A 55 4.25 -3.99 11.52
N SER A 56 3.27 -4.15 10.64
CA SER A 56 3.15 -3.36 9.40
C SER A 56 3.19 -1.86 9.71
N PHE A 57 2.50 -1.45 10.77
CA PHE A 57 2.49 -0.06 11.23
C PHE A 57 2.78 0.02 12.72
N ARG A 58 4.05 0.20 13.07
CA ARG A 58 4.44 0.44 14.47
C ARG A 58 3.92 1.78 14.96
N PRO A 59 3.66 1.97 16.26
CA PRO A 59 3.06 3.21 16.79
C PRO A 59 3.77 4.50 16.36
N ALA A 60 5.10 4.50 16.34
CA ALA A 60 5.88 5.67 15.89
C ALA A 60 5.64 5.99 14.41
N LEU A 61 5.55 4.97 13.55
CA LEU A 61 5.21 5.15 12.13
C LEU A 61 3.77 5.67 11.97
N GLN A 62 2.81 5.12 12.72
CA GLN A 62 1.42 5.61 12.70
C GLN A 62 1.33 7.10 13.01
N GLU A 63 2.09 7.58 14.00
CA GLU A 63 2.12 9.00 14.38
C GLU A 63 2.68 9.88 13.26
N GLN A 64 3.78 9.47 12.61
CA GLN A 64 4.35 10.20 11.47
C GLN A 64 3.38 10.28 10.29
N LEU A 65 2.67 9.19 10.00
CA LEU A 65 1.69 9.15 8.92
C LEU A 65 0.45 10.00 9.23
N ARG A 66 -0.05 9.99 10.47
CA ARG A 66 -1.14 10.89 10.89
C ARG A 66 -0.74 12.36 10.68
N ARG A 67 0.46 12.75 11.13
CA ARG A 67 0.97 14.11 10.90
C ARG A 67 1.07 14.45 9.42
N TYR A 68 1.55 13.52 8.61
CA TYR A 68 1.74 13.72 7.19
C TYR A 68 0.39 13.95 6.46
N VAL A 69 -0.61 13.09 6.69
CA VAL A 69 -1.92 13.24 6.03
C VAL A 69 -2.68 14.45 6.56
N ASN A 70 -2.54 14.82 7.85
CA ASN A 70 -3.12 16.04 8.40
C ASN A 70 -2.52 17.32 7.79
N ASN A 71 -1.31 17.22 7.21
CA ASN A 71 -0.68 18.29 6.42
C ASN A 71 -0.92 18.12 4.90
N ARG A 72 -2.01 17.46 4.51
CA ARG A 72 -2.42 17.21 3.12
C ARG A 72 -1.44 16.35 2.34
N GLY A 73 -0.66 15.52 3.04
CA GLY A 73 0.24 14.53 2.41
C GLY A 73 -0.53 13.48 1.61
N ARG A 74 0.08 12.93 0.59
CA ARG A 74 -0.51 11.90 -0.28
C ARG A 74 0.19 10.58 -0.05
N LEU A 75 -0.59 9.52 0.11
CA LEU A 75 -0.07 8.24 0.58
C LEU A 75 -0.37 7.13 -0.42
N LEU A 76 0.66 6.44 -0.87
CA LEU A 76 0.58 5.11 -1.48
C LEU A 76 1.04 4.09 -0.45
N THR A 77 0.29 3.01 -0.29
CA THR A 77 0.65 1.91 0.60
C THR A 77 0.42 0.59 -0.12
N SER A 78 1.36 -0.33 -0.06
CA SER A 78 1.21 -1.67 -0.64
C SER A 78 1.79 -2.76 0.26
N GLY A 79 1.04 -3.85 0.45
CA GLY A 79 1.46 -4.98 1.28
C GLY A 79 0.38 -6.04 1.40
N ALA A 80 0.79 -7.25 1.77
CA ALA A 80 -0.11 -8.40 1.86
C ALA A 80 -0.88 -8.49 3.19
N TYR A 81 -0.41 -7.77 4.24
CA TYR A 81 -0.93 -7.90 5.61
C TYR A 81 -1.25 -6.55 6.25
N ILE A 82 -1.69 -5.57 5.47
CA ILE A 82 -2.01 -4.21 5.94
C ILE A 82 -3.11 -4.23 7.00
N GLY A 83 -4.18 -4.96 6.74
CA GLY A 83 -5.31 -5.05 7.66
C GLY A 83 -5.22 -6.23 8.60
N THR A 84 -4.72 -7.36 8.11
CA THR A 84 -4.65 -8.61 8.89
C THR A 84 -3.67 -8.51 10.06
N ASP A 85 -2.62 -7.71 9.94
CA ASP A 85 -1.65 -7.48 11.02
C ASP A 85 -2.11 -6.39 12.01
N MET A 86 -3.16 -5.63 11.68
CA MET A 86 -3.67 -4.49 12.44
C MET A 86 -5.04 -4.81 13.06
N MET A 87 -5.05 -5.71 14.05
CA MET A 87 -6.29 -6.30 14.58
C MET A 87 -6.82 -5.65 15.86
N GLU A 88 -5.98 -4.94 16.61
CA GLU A 88 -6.39 -4.25 17.82
C GLU A 88 -7.31 -3.06 17.51
N PRO A 89 -8.22 -2.67 18.41
CA PRO A 89 -9.16 -1.57 18.15
C PRO A 89 -8.49 -0.27 17.73
N ALA A 90 -7.40 0.13 18.39
CA ALA A 90 -6.64 1.34 18.04
C ALA A 90 -5.94 1.23 16.68
N GLU A 91 -5.49 0.04 16.29
CA GLU A 91 -4.87 -0.25 15.00
C GLU A 91 -5.89 -0.19 13.87
N ARG A 92 -7.07 -0.78 14.06
CA ARG A 92 -8.19 -0.67 13.11
C ARG A 92 -8.65 0.78 12.93
N GLN A 93 -8.67 1.53 14.03
CA GLN A 93 -8.99 2.95 13.97
C GLN A 93 -7.95 3.74 13.16
N PHE A 94 -6.64 3.40 13.30
CA PHE A 94 -5.59 3.98 12.46
C PHE A 94 -5.82 3.69 10.97
N LEU A 95 -6.16 2.45 10.59
CA LEU A 95 -6.46 2.12 9.20
C LEU A 95 -7.64 2.94 8.67
N ALA A 96 -8.71 3.06 9.45
CA ALA A 96 -9.89 3.83 9.07
C ALA A 96 -9.61 5.34 8.97
N ASP A 97 -8.80 5.90 9.88
CA ASP A 97 -8.51 7.33 9.92
C ASP A 97 -7.50 7.77 8.85
N VAL A 98 -6.47 6.94 8.60
CA VAL A 98 -5.31 7.33 7.78
C VAL A 98 -5.33 6.72 6.38
N LEU A 99 -5.64 5.45 6.27
CA LEU A 99 -5.73 4.75 4.97
C LEU A 99 -7.14 4.76 4.39
N LYS A 100 -8.13 5.12 5.21
CA LYS A 100 -9.57 5.10 4.87
C LYS A 100 -10.07 3.73 4.44
N VAL A 101 -9.52 2.68 5.09
CA VAL A 101 -9.87 1.29 4.81
C VAL A 101 -10.22 0.52 6.10
N TYR A 102 -10.93 -0.58 5.91
CA TYR A 102 -11.00 -1.67 6.88
C TYR A 102 -10.77 -3.01 6.16
N CYS A 103 -10.35 -4.02 6.89
CA CYS A 103 -10.06 -5.34 6.35
C CYS A 103 -11.04 -6.37 6.95
N PRO A 104 -12.08 -6.80 6.21
CA PRO A 104 -13.02 -7.79 6.71
C PRO A 104 -12.43 -9.20 6.71
N THR A 105 -11.49 -9.48 5.80
CA THR A 105 -10.91 -10.83 5.65
C THR A 105 -9.62 -10.78 4.81
N THR A 106 -8.90 -11.91 4.82
CA THR A 106 -7.81 -12.19 3.89
C THR A 106 -8.29 -12.99 2.69
N TYR A 107 -7.72 -12.71 1.53
CA TYR A 107 -7.82 -13.58 0.38
C TYR A 107 -6.72 -14.67 0.49
N ARG A 108 -7.12 -15.82 0.97
CA ARG A 108 -6.25 -17.02 1.02
C ARG A 108 -6.19 -17.62 -0.38
N GLU A 109 -5.02 -18.06 -0.81
CA GLU A 109 -4.81 -18.68 -2.13
C GLU A 109 -5.30 -17.81 -3.30
N PRO A 110 -4.79 -16.56 -3.44
CA PRO A 110 -5.16 -15.70 -4.55
C PRO A 110 -4.75 -16.34 -5.89
N SER A 111 -5.55 -16.12 -6.93
CA SER A 111 -5.20 -16.55 -8.31
C SER A 111 -4.12 -15.68 -8.97
N GLY A 112 -3.72 -14.61 -8.29
CA GLY A 112 -2.77 -13.64 -8.82
C GLY A 112 -3.35 -12.65 -9.83
N ALA A 113 -4.63 -12.78 -10.23
CA ALA A 113 -5.25 -11.89 -11.20
C ALA A 113 -5.98 -10.72 -10.52
N VAL A 114 -5.78 -9.52 -11.05
CA VAL A 114 -6.35 -8.25 -10.58
C VAL A 114 -6.83 -7.42 -11.75
N THR A 115 -7.96 -6.73 -11.59
CA THR A 115 -8.46 -5.72 -12.54
C THR A 115 -8.61 -4.39 -11.83
N GLY A 116 -8.13 -3.31 -12.43
CA GLY A 116 -8.25 -1.94 -11.91
C GLY A 116 -7.48 -0.93 -12.76
N LEU A 117 -7.74 0.35 -12.55
CA LEU A 117 -7.12 1.44 -13.30
C LEU A 117 -7.24 1.27 -14.84
N GLY A 118 -8.37 0.71 -15.30
CA GLY A 118 -8.65 0.48 -16.71
C GLY A 118 -7.91 -0.69 -17.36
N THR A 119 -7.28 -1.58 -16.58
CA THR A 119 -6.51 -2.72 -17.12
C THR A 119 -6.63 -3.96 -16.23
N SER A 120 -6.25 -5.12 -16.76
CA SER A 120 -6.09 -6.37 -16.02
C SER A 120 -4.63 -6.77 -16.01
N PHE A 121 -4.16 -7.28 -14.89
CA PHE A 121 -2.77 -7.69 -14.70
C PHE A 121 -2.66 -8.83 -13.69
N SER A 122 -1.45 -9.35 -13.51
CA SER A 122 -1.19 -10.44 -12.58
C SER A 122 -0.05 -10.09 -11.63
N PHE A 123 -0.09 -10.71 -10.44
CA PHE A 123 1.00 -10.67 -9.46
C PHE A 123 1.46 -12.09 -9.09
N HIS A 124 2.71 -12.22 -8.69
CA HIS A 124 3.27 -13.49 -8.21
C HIS A 124 2.59 -13.87 -6.89
N HIS A 125 1.86 -15.00 -6.90
CA HIS A 125 1.06 -15.49 -5.78
C HIS A 125 1.51 -16.87 -5.26
N GLN A 126 2.44 -17.52 -5.96
CA GLN A 126 3.01 -18.81 -5.57
C GLN A 126 4.49 -18.66 -5.29
N LEU A 127 4.92 -19.16 -4.14
CA LEU A 127 6.33 -19.15 -3.76
C LEU A 127 7.14 -20.02 -4.71
N ASN A 128 8.26 -19.50 -5.16
CA ASN A 128 9.29 -20.21 -5.89
C ASN A 128 10.66 -19.56 -5.63
N GLU A 129 11.73 -20.21 -6.05
CA GLU A 129 13.11 -19.73 -5.82
C GLU A 129 13.46 -18.45 -6.58
N GLN A 130 12.68 -18.09 -7.60
CA GLN A 130 13.01 -16.99 -8.52
C GLN A 130 12.25 -15.70 -8.23
N HIS A 131 11.10 -15.77 -7.55
CA HIS A 131 10.18 -14.64 -7.39
C HIS A 131 9.73 -14.44 -5.96
N TYR A 132 9.75 -13.20 -5.53
CA TYR A 132 9.01 -12.74 -4.37
C TYR A 132 7.50 -12.82 -4.67
N ALA A 133 6.73 -13.46 -3.80
CA ALA A 133 5.32 -13.75 -4.06
C ALA A 133 4.44 -13.56 -2.82
N ALA A 134 3.22 -13.09 -3.01
CA ALA A 134 2.21 -12.95 -1.98
C ALA A 134 1.22 -14.12 -2.04
N THR A 135 1.42 -15.13 -1.21
CA THR A 135 0.54 -16.32 -1.12
C THR A 135 -0.77 -16.05 -0.41
N ARG A 136 -0.87 -14.93 0.28
CA ARG A 136 -2.07 -14.37 0.92
C ARG A 136 -2.09 -12.89 0.69
N THR A 137 -3.28 -12.31 0.60
CA THR A 137 -3.47 -10.88 0.39
C THR A 137 -4.67 -10.40 1.21
N ASP A 138 -4.71 -9.13 1.54
CA ASP A 138 -5.85 -8.56 2.26
C ASP A 138 -6.97 -8.17 1.30
N VAL A 139 -8.21 -8.38 1.73
CA VAL A 139 -9.39 -7.77 1.14
C VAL A 139 -9.60 -6.45 1.85
N LEU A 140 -9.44 -5.35 1.13
CA LEU A 140 -9.58 -4.00 1.69
C LEU A 140 -10.92 -3.38 1.25
N MET A 141 -11.64 -2.81 2.21
CA MET A 141 -12.92 -2.14 1.94
C MET A 141 -12.86 -0.67 2.36
N PRO A 142 -13.55 0.22 1.66
CA PRO A 142 -13.66 1.63 2.04
C PRO A 142 -14.28 1.78 3.43
N SER A 143 -13.71 2.65 4.29
CA SER A 143 -14.26 2.97 5.60
C SER A 143 -15.07 4.28 5.62
N VAL A 144 -15.04 5.04 4.53
CA VAL A 144 -15.74 6.32 4.37
C VAL A 144 -16.34 6.43 2.97
N GLN A 145 -17.28 7.35 2.76
CA GLN A 145 -18.00 7.51 1.50
C GLN A 145 -17.11 8.02 0.35
N GLU A 146 -16.09 8.81 0.64
CA GLU A 146 -15.15 9.38 -0.34
C GLU A 146 -14.06 8.37 -0.77
N ALA A 147 -14.05 7.18 -0.19
CA ALA A 147 -13.18 6.08 -0.59
C ALA A 147 -13.96 5.07 -1.44
N PHE A 148 -13.27 4.42 -2.38
CA PHE A 148 -13.88 3.44 -3.27
C PHE A 148 -12.90 2.31 -3.64
N PRO A 149 -13.40 1.12 -3.99
CA PRO A 149 -12.58 0.04 -4.52
C PRO A 149 -11.96 0.45 -5.86
N ALA A 150 -10.63 0.57 -5.91
CA ALA A 150 -9.88 0.98 -7.11
C ALA A 150 -9.37 -0.20 -7.93
N MET A 151 -9.24 -1.37 -7.29
CA MET A 151 -8.87 -2.63 -7.93
C MET A 151 -9.67 -3.78 -7.31
N VAL A 152 -9.90 -4.84 -8.08
CA VAL A 152 -10.60 -6.05 -7.63
C VAL A 152 -9.79 -7.30 -7.99
N TYR A 153 -9.80 -8.29 -7.11
CA TYR A 153 -9.26 -9.62 -7.36
C TYR A 153 -10.20 -10.42 -8.29
N ALA A 154 -9.69 -11.51 -8.86
CA ALA A 154 -10.47 -12.38 -9.75
C ALA A 154 -11.77 -12.95 -9.12
N ASN A 155 -11.81 -13.05 -7.78
CA ASN A 155 -13.02 -13.49 -7.06
C ASN A 155 -14.04 -12.36 -6.81
N GLY A 156 -13.80 -11.16 -7.35
CA GLY A 156 -14.67 -9.99 -7.21
C GLY A 156 -14.49 -9.20 -5.90
N THR A 157 -13.61 -9.64 -4.98
CA THR A 157 -13.34 -8.88 -3.75
C THR A 157 -12.36 -7.73 -4.01
N SER A 158 -12.43 -6.67 -3.19
CA SER A 158 -11.60 -5.48 -3.36
C SER A 158 -10.14 -5.77 -3.04
N ALA A 159 -9.25 -5.44 -3.99
CA ALA A 159 -7.80 -5.59 -3.92
C ALA A 159 -7.09 -4.30 -3.56
N ALA A 160 -7.70 -3.16 -3.82
CA ALA A 160 -7.17 -1.84 -3.46
C ALA A 160 -8.30 -0.85 -3.26
N VAL A 161 -8.07 0.12 -2.39
CA VAL A 161 -8.97 1.22 -2.11
C VAL A 161 -8.26 2.54 -2.40
N ALA A 162 -8.96 3.44 -3.09
CA ALA A 162 -8.55 4.82 -3.29
C ALA A 162 -9.43 5.76 -2.48
N TYR A 163 -8.81 6.76 -1.84
CA TYR A 163 -9.48 7.82 -1.09
C TYR A 163 -9.14 9.18 -1.70
N GLY A 164 -10.16 9.97 -1.99
CA GLY A 164 -10.04 11.29 -2.59
C GLY A 164 -10.79 12.36 -1.82
N GLY A 165 -10.37 12.64 -0.57
CA GLY A 165 -10.96 13.71 0.23
C GLY A 165 -10.48 15.10 -0.16
N GLN A 166 -11.08 16.13 0.47
CA GLN A 166 -10.63 17.52 0.35
C GLN A 166 -9.34 17.79 1.13
N ASP A 167 -9.06 16.94 2.13
CA ASP A 167 -7.91 17.02 3.03
C ASP A 167 -6.65 16.40 2.41
N TYR A 168 -6.74 15.15 1.94
CA TYR A 168 -5.63 14.44 1.31
C TYR A 168 -6.13 13.34 0.35
N ARG A 169 -5.19 12.62 -0.26
CA ARG A 169 -5.47 11.44 -1.08
C ARG A 169 -4.64 10.26 -0.61
N ALA A 170 -5.25 9.07 -0.66
CA ALA A 170 -4.56 7.82 -0.36
C ALA A 170 -4.91 6.74 -1.39
N PHE A 171 -3.97 5.84 -1.63
CA PHE A 171 -4.16 4.65 -2.44
C PHE A 171 -3.54 3.46 -1.70
N THR A 172 -4.36 2.50 -1.30
CA THR A 172 -3.93 1.37 -0.47
C THR A 172 -4.20 0.06 -1.20
N MET A 173 -3.15 -0.73 -1.42
CA MET A 173 -3.19 -2.03 -2.10
C MET A 173 -3.05 -3.15 -1.06
N GLY A 174 -3.97 -4.10 -1.05
CA GLY A 174 -3.96 -5.29 -0.17
C GLY A 174 -2.99 -6.39 -0.63
N PHE A 175 -2.12 -6.10 -1.60
CA PHE A 175 -1.04 -6.96 -2.07
C PHE A 175 0.20 -6.11 -2.40
N PRO A 176 1.42 -6.69 -2.32
CA PRO A 176 2.64 -5.95 -2.61
C PRO A 176 2.74 -5.56 -4.09
N PHE A 177 2.96 -4.27 -4.36
CA PHE A 177 3.14 -3.77 -5.73
C PHE A 177 4.29 -4.45 -6.46
N GLU A 178 5.38 -4.75 -5.77
CA GLU A 178 6.56 -5.43 -6.32
C GLU A 178 6.29 -6.85 -6.81
N CYS A 179 5.16 -7.46 -6.40
CA CYS A 179 4.74 -8.76 -6.90
C CYS A 179 4.11 -8.70 -8.30
N ILE A 180 3.73 -7.53 -8.83
CA ILE A 180 3.18 -7.41 -10.19
C ILE A 180 4.19 -7.98 -11.19
N THR A 181 3.75 -8.92 -12.04
CA THR A 181 4.64 -9.75 -12.84
C THR A 181 5.32 -8.99 -13.98
N ASP A 182 4.57 -8.20 -14.72
CA ASP A 182 5.03 -7.50 -15.93
C ASP A 182 5.59 -6.10 -15.61
N LYS A 183 6.81 -5.82 -16.13
CA LYS A 183 7.48 -4.54 -15.90
C LYS A 183 6.75 -3.33 -16.51
N ARG A 184 6.17 -3.50 -17.71
CA ARG A 184 5.43 -2.41 -18.38
C ARG A 184 4.14 -2.14 -17.63
N MET A 185 3.51 -3.21 -17.13
CA MET A 185 2.32 -3.10 -16.31
C MET A 185 2.61 -2.38 -15.00
N ARG A 186 3.74 -2.68 -14.31
CA ARG A 186 4.17 -1.91 -13.12
C ARG A 186 4.29 -0.41 -13.42
N ALA A 187 4.92 -0.05 -14.53
CA ALA A 187 5.03 1.37 -14.91
C ALA A 187 3.66 2.01 -15.18
N SER A 188 2.77 1.31 -15.89
CA SER A 188 1.41 1.78 -16.18
C SER A 188 0.57 1.96 -14.92
N ILE A 189 0.56 0.97 -14.02
CA ILE A 189 -0.16 1.01 -12.75
C ILE A 189 0.39 2.12 -11.83
N MET A 190 1.72 2.25 -11.70
CA MET A 190 2.32 3.33 -10.91
C MET A 190 1.96 4.70 -11.47
N ASN A 191 1.99 4.88 -12.79
CA ASN A 191 1.57 6.12 -13.42
C ASN A 191 0.09 6.44 -13.13
N GLY A 192 -0.80 5.44 -13.22
CA GLY A 192 -2.22 5.60 -12.87
C GLY A 192 -2.43 6.01 -11.41
N ILE A 193 -1.73 5.36 -10.49
CA ILE A 193 -1.78 5.68 -9.06
C ILE A 193 -1.27 7.10 -8.79
N LEU A 194 -0.11 7.47 -9.36
CA LEU A 194 0.47 8.80 -9.16
C LEU A 194 -0.37 9.91 -9.79
N ASN A 195 -1.01 9.67 -10.93
CA ASN A 195 -1.97 10.62 -11.53
C ASN A 195 -3.21 10.79 -10.64
N TYR A 196 -3.67 9.72 -9.98
CA TYR A 196 -4.76 9.81 -9.01
C TYR A 196 -4.34 10.63 -7.78
N LEU A 197 -3.17 10.33 -7.21
CA LEU A 197 -2.66 11.00 -6.01
C LEU A 197 -2.32 12.47 -6.28
N ILE A 198 -1.73 12.80 -7.43
CA ILE A 198 -1.33 14.15 -7.84
C ILE A 198 -2.06 14.47 -9.15
N PRO A 199 -3.33 14.88 -9.09
CA PRO A 199 -4.03 15.35 -10.29
C PRO A 199 -3.34 16.60 -10.82
N ASN A 200 -3.31 16.71 -12.14
CA ASN A 200 -2.80 17.88 -12.86
C ASN A 200 -3.67 19.12 -12.56
#